data_a95841a0565d35e18e4620d8e017218a
#
_entry.id   a95841a0565d35e18e4620d8e017218a
#
_cell.length_a   1.000
_cell.length_b   1.000
_cell.length_c   1.000
_cell.angle_alpha   90.00
_cell.angle_beta   90.00
_cell.angle_gamma   90.00
#
_symmetry.space_group_name_H-M   'P 1'
#
loop_
_entity.id
_entity.type
_entity.pdbx_description
1 polymer ?
#
loop_
_entity_poly.entity_id
_entity_poly.type
_entity_poly.pdbx_seq_one_letter_code
_entity_poly.pdbx_strand_id
1 'polypeptide(L)'
;MAAGYSFRPRLWAFALAAAGCAAGIALGNWQQERASQKRALGAAQKLEVLRGAFESKYTVLLDNKLHRGRPGYHVVQPLRLAGSGRHVLVNRGWVAMKETRELLPVFQTPSGDVTLEGLRKVRFPRAYEAPGTPVAGLVKQNITVEEFVARSGLAFEPWVFEQHSALDDGLVREWPRADAGVEKHESYALQWYSLALLSIILFLVLNLKIEKRIH
;
A
#
# COMPACT_ATOMS: atom_id res chain seq x y z
N MET A 1 58.21 -2.76 22.78
CA MET A 1 58.50 -2.60 21.33
C MET A 1 57.29 -1.95 20.68
N ALA A 2 57.39 -0.73 20.19
CA ALA A 2 56.26 -0.07 19.51
C ALA A 2 56.26 -0.43 18.04
N ALA A 3 55.23 -1.07 17.55
CA ALA A 3 55.03 -1.32 16.13
C ALA A 3 54.72 0.01 15.44
N GLY A 4 55.48 0.34 14.38
CA GLY A 4 55.17 1.50 13.53
C GLY A 4 54.08 1.12 12.52
N TYR A 5 53.15 2.04 12.26
CA TYR A 5 52.19 1.88 11.19
C TYR A 5 52.53 2.85 10.05
N SER A 6 52.51 2.40 8.79
CA SER A 6 52.61 3.27 7.64
C SER A 6 51.35 3.13 6.78
N PHE A 7 50.81 4.27 6.33
CA PHE A 7 49.65 4.31 5.42
C PHE A 7 50.17 4.47 4.00
N ARG A 8 49.83 3.49 3.14
CA ARG A 8 50.26 3.48 1.73
C ARG A 8 49.03 3.34 0.81
N PRO A 9 48.30 4.42 0.54
CA PRO A 9 47.08 4.38 -0.25
C PRO A 9 47.39 4.04 -1.72
N ARG A 10 46.60 3.11 -2.29
CA ARG A 10 46.62 2.78 -3.72
C ARG A 10 45.50 3.54 -4.39
N LEU A 11 45.76 4.28 -5.50
CA LEU A 11 44.79 5.10 -6.19
C LEU A 11 43.54 4.32 -6.63
N TRP A 12 43.74 3.09 -7.14
CA TRP A 12 42.60 2.26 -7.52
C TRP A 12 41.71 1.85 -6.32
N ALA A 13 42.33 1.56 -5.17
CA ALA A 13 41.59 1.23 -3.95
C ALA A 13 40.82 2.42 -3.39
N PHE A 14 41.41 3.62 -3.52
CA PHE A 14 40.73 4.87 -3.19
C PHE A 14 39.53 5.10 -4.11
N ALA A 15 39.71 4.97 -5.44
CA ALA A 15 38.65 5.16 -6.41
C ALA A 15 37.48 4.16 -6.17
N LEU A 16 37.78 2.89 -5.87
CA LEU A 16 36.78 1.88 -5.57
C LEU A 16 36.01 2.20 -4.28
N ALA A 17 36.71 2.59 -3.21
CA ALA A 17 36.09 2.96 -1.94
C ALA A 17 35.22 4.24 -2.08
N ALA A 18 35.71 5.23 -2.83
CA ALA A 18 34.95 6.44 -3.10
C ALA A 18 33.67 6.14 -3.91
N ALA A 19 33.77 5.28 -4.93
CA ALA A 19 32.62 4.84 -5.71
C ALA A 19 31.61 4.06 -4.85
N GLY A 20 32.07 3.12 -4.03
CA GLY A 20 31.23 2.35 -3.10
C GLY A 20 30.55 3.25 -2.05
N CYS A 21 31.30 4.20 -1.49
CA CYS A 21 30.76 5.18 -0.56
C CYS A 21 29.68 6.06 -1.23
N ALA A 22 29.97 6.64 -2.40
CA ALA A 22 29.03 7.46 -3.16
C ALA A 22 27.75 6.71 -3.53
N ALA A 23 27.89 5.45 -4.01
CA ALA A 23 26.75 4.59 -4.33
C ALA A 23 25.90 4.29 -3.09
N GLY A 24 26.54 3.94 -1.97
CA GLY A 24 25.85 3.67 -0.71
C GLY A 24 25.08 4.88 -0.18
N ILE A 25 25.67 6.08 -0.24
CA ILE A 25 24.99 7.32 0.15
C ILE A 25 23.81 7.63 -0.78
N ALA A 26 24.01 7.52 -2.11
CA ALA A 26 22.95 7.81 -3.08
C ALA A 26 21.75 6.88 -2.91
N LEU A 27 21.99 5.56 -2.75
CA LEU A 27 20.94 4.56 -2.54
C LEU A 27 20.27 4.71 -1.18
N GLY A 28 21.03 5.04 -0.14
CA GLY A 28 20.49 5.35 1.19
C GLY A 28 19.55 6.55 1.15
N ASN A 29 19.95 7.64 0.52
CA ASN A 29 19.12 8.84 0.34
C ASN A 29 17.86 8.54 -0.47
N TRP A 30 17.97 7.75 -1.54
CA TRP A 30 16.81 7.33 -2.34
C TRP A 30 15.79 6.54 -1.49
N GLN A 31 16.26 5.63 -0.63
CA GLN A 31 15.39 4.88 0.27
C GLN A 31 14.71 5.80 1.31
N GLN A 32 15.45 6.76 1.88
CA GLN A 32 14.88 7.75 2.80
C GLN A 32 13.81 8.61 2.14
N GLU A 33 14.05 9.04 0.90
CA GLU A 33 13.06 9.79 0.12
C GLU A 33 11.77 8.97 -0.09
N ARG A 34 11.90 7.67 -0.39
CA ARG A 34 10.75 6.76 -0.52
C ARG A 34 9.99 6.59 0.81
N ALA A 35 10.71 6.48 1.93
CA ALA A 35 10.11 6.43 3.26
C ALA A 35 9.31 7.70 3.56
N SER A 36 9.90 8.88 3.29
CA SER A 36 9.27 10.18 3.55
C SER A 36 8.01 10.39 2.70
N GLN A 37 8.04 10.03 1.40
CA GLN A 37 6.88 10.08 0.51
C GLN A 37 5.73 9.22 1.03
N LYS A 38 6.01 7.99 1.48
CA LYS A 38 4.99 7.11 2.06
C LYS A 38 4.41 7.66 3.36
N ARG A 39 5.23 8.22 4.26
CA ARG A 39 4.74 8.89 5.47
C ARG A 39 3.82 10.06 5.14
N ALA A 40 4.21 10.89 4.18
CA ALA A 40 3.40 12.03 3.74
C ALA A 40 2.04 11.56 3.20
N LEU A 41 2.00 10.48 2.40
CA LEU A 41 0.75 9.88 1.92
C LEU A 41 -0.12 9.36 3.07
N GLY A 42 0.47 8.72 4.07
CA GLY A 42 -0.25 8.26 5.26
C GLY A 42 -0.82 9.42 6.09
N ALA A 43 -0.02 10.46 6.31
CA ALA A 43 -0.43 11.66 7.05
C ALA A 43 -1.50 12.48 6.33
N ALA A 44 -1.52 12.47 5.00
CA ALA A 44 -2.50 13.17 4.19
C ALA A 44 -3.89 12.49 4.18
N GLN A 45 -4.00 11.25 4.64
CA GLN A 45 -5.28 10.53 4.72
C GLN A 45 -6.13 11.10 5.85
N LYS A 46 -7.20 11.80 5.49
CA LYS A 46 -8.19 12.34 6.43
C LYS A 46 -9.46 11.52 6.33
N LEU A 47 -9.93 11.01 7.47
CA LEU A 47 -11.22 10.36 7.55
C LEU A 47 -12.35 11.40 7.34
N GLU A 48 -13.30 11.04 6.51
CA GLU A 48 -14.53 11.79 6.26
C GLU A 48 -15.72 11.02 6.82
N VAL A 49 -16.79 11.75 7.13
CA VAL A 49 -18.04 11.15 7.62
C VAL A 49 -19.11 11.29 6.55
N LEU A 50 -19.73 10.18 6.17
CA LEU A 50 -20.89 10.14 5.28
C LEU A 50 -22.12 9.67 6.04
N ARG A 51 -23.29 10.21 5.66
CA ARG A 51 -24.60 9.75 6.16
C ARG A 51 -25.51 9.42 5.00
N GLY A 52 -26.24 8.31 5.11
CA GLY A 52 -27.15 7.87 4.06
C GLY A 52 -27.62 6.44 4.24
N ALA A 53 -28.30 5.89 3.25
CA ALA A 53 -28.83 4.53 3.24
C ALA A 53 -28.22 3.72 2.10
N PHE A 54 -27.88 2.45 2.38
CA PHE A 54 -27.36 1.54 1.36
C PHE A 54 -28.46 1.07 0.41
N GLU A 55 -28.10 0.99 -0.89
CA GLU A 55 -28.93 0.40 -1.93
C GLU A 55 -28.46 -1.03 -2.21
N SER A 56 -28.88 -1.98 -1.37
CA SER A 56 -28.44 -3.40 -1.43
C SER A 56 -28.71 -4.11 -2.75
N LYS A 57 -29.76 -3.67 -3.48
CA LYS A 57 -30.12 -4.17 -4.81
C LYS A 57 -28.95 -4.10 -5.80
N TYR A 58 -28.07 -3.13 -5.65
CA TYR A 58 -26.96 -2.87 -6.56
C TYR A 58 -25.61 -3.34 -6.00
N THR A 59 -25.59 -4.34 -5.16
CA THR A 59 -24.35 -4.92 -4.64
C THR A 59 -23.44 -5.43 -5.75
N VAL A 60 -22.13 -5.24 -5.59
CA VAL A 60 -21.09 -5.85 -6.41
C VAL A 60 -20.03 -6.46 -5.50
N LEU A 61 -19.58 -7.66 -5.83
CA LEU A 61 -18.48 -8.36 -5.18
C LEU A 61 -17.23 -8.23 -6.05
N LEU A 62 -16.22 -7.50 -5.60
CA LEU A 62 -14.95 -7.42 -6.31
C LEU A 62 -14.08 -8.62 -5.95
N ASP A 63 -13.82 -9.48 -6.94
CA ASP A 63 -13.07 -10.73 -6.83
C ASP A 63 -11.56 -10.51 -6.64
N ASN A 64 -10.85 -11.59 -6.34
CA ASN A 64 -9.40 -11.63 -6.18
C ASN A 64 -8.88 -10.69 -5.07
N LYS A 65 -9.62 -10.57 -3.98
CA LYS A 65 -9.19 -9.81 -2.80
C LYS A 65 -8.67 -10.75 -1.72
N LEU A 66 -7.37 -10.66 -1.46
CA LEU A 66 -6.72 -11.45 -0.42
C LEU A 66 -6.76 -10.70 0.92
N HIS A 67 -7.13 -11.42 1.97
CA HIS A 67 -7.01 -10.95 3.35
C HIS A 67 -6.30 -12.01 4.19
N ARG A 68 -5.12 -11.69 4.74
CA ARG A 68 -4.26 -12.62 5.49
C ARG A 68 -4.04 -13.97 4.76
N GLY A 69 -3.80 -13.90 3.43
CA GLY A 69 -3.58 -15.08 2.57
C GLY A 69 -4.85 -15.85 2.18
N ARG A 70 -6.04 -15.48 2.67
CA ARG A 70 -7.31 -16.10 2.32
C ARG A 70 -7.98 -15.36 1.16
N PRO A 71 -8.47 -16.08 0.13
CA PRO A 71 -9.22 -15.46 -0.98
C PRO A 71 -10.61 -15.01 -0.52
N GLY A 72 -11.10 -13.94 -1.12
CA GLY A 72 -12.40 -13.37 -0.83
C GLY A 72 -12.77 -12.25 -1.76
N TYR A 73 -13.73 -11.47 -1.33
CA TYR A 73 -14.33 -10.38 -2.12
C TYR A 73 -14.32 -9.08 -1.31
N HIS A 74 -14.17 -7.94 -2.00
CA HIS A 74 -14.63 -6.68 -1.43
C HIS A 74 -16.09 -6.45 -1.80
N VAL A 75 -16.89 -6.09 -0.81
CA VAL A 75 -18.31 -5.77 -0.99
C VAL A 75 -18.45 -4.29 -1.33
N VAL A 76 -18.94 -3.99 -2.54
CA VAL A 76 -19.19 -2.62 -2.99
C VAL A 76 -20.70 -2.40 -3.12
N GLN A 77 -21.19 -1.35 -2.48
CA GLN A 77 -22.60 -0.95 -2.53
C GLN A 77 -22.75 0.55 -2.72
N PRO A 78 -23.76 1.03 -3.45
CA PRO A 78 -24.12 2.43 -3.44
C PRO A 78 -24.68 2.85 -2.06
N LEU A 79 -24.24 4.00 -1.59
CA LEU A 79 -24.82 4.71 -0.46
C LEU A 79 -25.55 5.95 -1.01
N ARG A 80 -26.85 6.03 -0.82
CA ARG A 80 -27.64 7.23 -1.14
C ARG A 80 -27.38 8.26 -0.03
N LEU A 81 -26.73 9.35 -0.39
CA LEU A 81 -26.34 10.40 0.55
C LEU A 81 -27.56 11.17 1.10
N ALA A 82 -27.58 11.33 2.40
CA ALA A 82 -28.57 12.19 3.05
C ALA A 82 -28.41 13.64 2.56
N GLY A 83 -29.52 14.28 2.22
CA GLY A 83 -29.58 15.68 1.79
C GLY A 83 -29.39 15.94 0.30
N SER A 84 -28.54 15.19 -0.43
CA SER A 84 -28.35 15.41 -1.88
C SER A 84 -29.12 14.43 -2.77
N GLY A 85 -29.48 13.27 -2.25
CA GLY A 85 -30.07 12.17 -3.02
C GLY A 85 -29.11 11.52 -4.05
N ARG A 86 -27.88 12.02 -4.19
CA ARG A 86 -26.85 11.41 -5.03
C ARG A 86 -26.25 10.19 -4.32
N HIS A 87 -25.59 9.34 -5.07
CA HIS A 87 -25.01 8.11 -4.56
C HIS A 87 -23.48 8.16 -4.56
N VAL A 88 -22.88 7.43 -3.65
CA VAL A 88 -21.44 7.17 -3.61
C VAL A 88 -21.21 5.67 -3.61
N LEU A 89 -20.25 5.18 -4.39
CA LEU A 89 -19.83 3.78 -4.30
C LEU A 89 -18.99 3.59 -3.05
N VAL A 90 -19.46 2.75 -2.14
CA VAL A 90 -18.78 2.43 -0.89
C VAL A 90 -18.20 1.02 -0.95
N ASN A 91 -16.87 0.90 -0.80
CA ASN A 91 -16.24 -0.36 -0.46
C ASN A 91 -16.44 -0.59 1.04
N ARG A 92 -17.35 -1.49 1.38
CA ARG A 92 -17.79 -1.73 2.75
C ARG A 92 -16.82 -2.60 3.56
N GLY A 93 -16.01 -3.40 2.89
CA GLY A 93 -15.10 -4.32 3.56
C GLY A 93 -14.90 -5.61 2.78
N TRP A 94 -14.11 -6.50 3.34
CA TRP A 94 -13.78 -7.82 2.80
C TRP A 94 -14.64 -8.91 3.44
N VAL A 95 -14.99 -9.92 2.63
CA VAL A 95 -15.66 -11.15 3.06
C VAL A 95 -14.96 -12.35 2.44
N ALA A 96 -14.82 -13.44 3.20
CA ALA A 96 -14.20 -14.66 2.71
C ALA A 96 -15.03 -15.31 1.58
N MET A 97 -14.34 -15.85 0.58
CA MET A 97 -14.94 -16.74 -0.39
C MET A 97 -15.41 -18.02 0.31
N LYS A 98 -16.53 -18.57 -0.11
CA LYS A 98 -17.02 -19.88 0.31
C LYS A 98 -16.16 -21.00 -0.30
N GLU A 99 -16.52 -22.26 -0.06
CA GLU A 99 -15.81 -23.43 -0.57
C GLU A 99 -15.74 -23.43 -2.11
N THR A 100 -16.75 -22.91 -2.76
CA THR A 100 -16.79 -22.74 -4.22
C THR A 100 -17.18 -21.32 -4.60
N ARG A 101 -16.84 -20.88 -5.82
CA ARG A 101 -17.19 -19.55 -6.33
C ARG A 101 -18.67 -19.38 -6.65
N GLU A 102 -19.39 -20.49 -6.79
CA GLU A 102 -20.84 -20.49 -7.03
C GLU A 102 -21.62 -20.16 -5.76
N LEU A 103 -21.03 -20.44 -4.59
CA LEU A 103 -21.61 -20.11 -3.30
C LEU A 103 -21.23 -18.68 -2.89
N LEU A 104 -22.17 -17.77 -3.06
CA LEU A 104 -21.94 -16.37 -2.68
C LEU A 104 -21.78 -16.24 -1.14
N PRO A 105 -20.90 -15.32 -0.69
CA PRO A 105 -20.74 -15.04 0.71
C PRO A 105 -21.99 -14.39 1.31
N VAL A 106 -22.22 -14.63 2.59
CA VAL A 106 -23.32 -14.01 3.34
C VAL A 106 -22.77 -12.87 4.20
N PHE A 107 -23.38 -11.74 4.12
CA PHE A 107 -23.11 -10.55 4.93
C PHE A 107 -24.42 -9.76 5.12
N GLN A 108 -24.44 -8.90 6.11
CA GLN A 108 -25.63 -8.09 6.38
C GLN A 108 -25.49 -6.69 5.78
N THR A 109 -26.62 -6.14 5.30
CA THR A 109 -26.70 -4.74 4.92
C THR A 109 -27.67 -4.05 5.89
N PRO A 110 -27.21 -3.02 6.63
CA PRO A 110 -28.09 -2.28 7.52
C PRO A 110 -29.28 -1.70 6.77
N SER A 111 -30.46 -1.78 7.36
CA SER A 111 -31.66 -1.09 6.90
C SER A 111 -31.73 0.32 7.48
N GLY A 112 -32.11 1.31 6.65
CA GLY A 112 -32.21 2.70 7.05
C GLY A 112 -30.89 3.48 6.98
N ASP A 113 -30.89 4.67 7.60
CA ASP A 113 -29.75 5.56 7.55
C ASP A 113 -28.60 5.08 8.44
N VAL A 114 -27.41 5.16 7.90
CA VAL A 114 -26.15 4.84 8.59
C VAL A 114 -25.23 6.06 8.58
N THR A 115 -24.35 6.12 9.58
CA THR A 115 -23.23 7.06 9.60
C THR A 115 -21.95 6.26 9.42
N LEU A 116 -21.20 6.57 8.38
CA LEU A 116 -19.96 5.90 8.00
C LEU A 116 -18.78 6.84 8.17
N GLU A 117 -17.70 6.35 8.73
CA GLU A 117 -16.41 7.00 8.73
C GLU A 117 -15.46 6.25 7.79
N GLY A 118 -14.67 6.96 7.00
CA GLY A 118 -13.78 6.32 6.04
C GLY A 118 -13.00 7.30 5.18
N LEU A 119 -12.41 6.77 4.11
CA LEU A 119 -11.56 7.53 3.21
C LEU A 119 -12.24 7.75 1.86
N ARG A 120 -12.26 9.00 1.44
CA ARG A 120 -12.57 9.37 0.06
C ARG A 120 -11.40 8.99 -0.84
N LYS A 121 -11.70 8.34 -1.96
CA LYS A 121 -10.71 7.97 -3.00
C LYS A 121 -11.24 8.33 -4.37
N VAL A 122 -10.33 8.63 -5.29
CA VAL A 122 -10.70 8.93 -6.69
C VAL A 122 -11.32 7.70 -7.36
N ARG A 123 -10.79 6.51 -7.08
CA ARG A 123 -11.25 5.23 -7.66
C ARG A 123 -10.83 4.06 -6.78
N PHE A 124 -11.45 2.90 -6.98
CA PHE A 124 -10.97 1.65 -6.40
C PHE A 124 -9.66 1.20 -7.07
N PRO A 125 -8.76 0.51 -6.34
CA PRO A 125 -7.59 -0.12 -6.93
C PRO A 125 -8.00 -1.12 -8.01
N ARG A 126 -7.41 -1.00 -9.21
CA ARG A 126 -7.69 -1.93 -10.32
C ARG A 126 -6.87 -3.20 -10.17
N ALA A 127 -7.54 -4.34 -10.33
CA ALA A 127 -6.90 -5.64 -10.55
C ALA A 127 -6.68 -5.86 -12.05
N TYR A 128 -5.70 -6.69 -12.40
CA TYR A 128 -5.54 -7.16 -13.78
C TYR A 128 -6.78 -7.97 -14.19
N GLU A 129 -7.31 -7.67 -15.34
CA GLU A 129 -8.49 -8.32 -15.92
C GLU A 129 -8.05 -9.05 -17.20
N ALA A 130 -8.17 -10.37 -17.20
CA ALA A 130 -7.82 -11.15 -18.38
C ALA A 130 -8.82 -10.88 -19.53
N PRO A 131 -8.36 -10.87 -20.80
CA PRO A 131 -9.28 -10.77 -21.94
C PRO A 131 -10.35 -11.87 -21.88
N GLY A 132 -11.62 -11.49 -22.11
CA GLY A 132 -12.75 -12.45 -22.09
C GLY A 132 -13.35 -12.69 -20.70
N THR A 133 -12.94 -11.97 -19.66
CA THR A 133 -13.61 -12.03 -18.35
C THR A 133 -15.08 -11.57 -18.49
N PRO A 134 -16.08 -12.36 -18.02
CA PRO A 134 -17.48 -11.97 -18.11
C PRO A 134 -17.76 -10.65 -17.39
N VAL A 135 -18.38 -9.71 -18.09
CA VAL A 135 -18.73 -8.38 -17.54
C VAL A 135 -20.06 -8.42 -16.78
N ALA A 136 -20.87 -9.47 -16.99
CA ALA A 136 -22.19 -9.62 -16.39
C ALA A 136 -22.14 -10.34 -15.05
N GLY A 137 -23.00 -9.93 -14.10
CA GLY A 137 -23.19 -10.62 -12.84
C GLY A 137 -22.88 -9.76 -11.61
N LEU A 138 -23.00 -10.40 -10.44
CA LEU A 138 -22.74 -9.81 -9.12
C LEU A 138 -21.23 -9.73 -8.82
N VAL A 139 -20.47 -10.70 -9.33
CA VAL A 139 -19.02 -10.82 -9.11
C VAL A 139 -18.27 -10.18 -10.28
N LYS A 140 -17.39 -9.24 -9.99
CA LYS A 140 -16.55 -8.53 -10.96
C LYS A 140 -15.12 -8.43 -10.48
N GLN A 141 -14.16 -8.27 -11.36
CA GLN A 141 -12.77 -7.98 -10.96
C GLN A 141 -12.54 -6.49 -10.68
N ASN A 142 -13.16 -5.65 -11.49
CA ASN A 142 -13.12 -4.21 -11.37
C ASN A 142 -14.52 -3.62 -11.51
N ILE A 143 -14.68 -2.38 -11.03
CA ILE A 143 -15.88 -1.57 -11.24
C ILE A 143 -15.48 -0.10 -11.23
N THR A 144 -16.07 0.70 -12.10
CA THR A 144 -15.94 2.15 -12.12
C THR A 144 -17.26 2.83 -11.80
N VAL A 145 -17.22 4.12 -11.47
CA VAL A 145 -18.44 4.90 -11.21
C VAL A 145 -19.29 4.97 -12.49
N GLU A 146 -18.63 5.17 -13.64
CA GLU A 146 -19.29 5.28 -14.96
C GLU A 146 -20.04 3.99 -15.32
N GLU A 147 -19.41 2.84 -15.12
CA GLU A 147 -20.07 1.53 -15.33
C GLU A 147 -21.27 1.34 -14.41
N PHE A 148 -21.15 1.86 -13.17
CA PHE A 148 -22.24 1.77 -12.22
C PHE A 148 -23.41 2.68 -12.59
N VAL A 149 -23.14 3.90 -13.06
CA VAL A 149 -24.12 4.83 -13.60
C VAL A 149 -24.88 4.19 -14.78
N ALA A 150 -24.13 3.65 -15.75
CA ALA A 150 -24.71 3.01 -16.94
C ALA A 150 -25.62 1.82 -16.59
N ARG A 151 -25.26 1.06 -15.54
CA ARG A 151 -26.01 -0.13 -15.11
C ARG A 151 -27.24 0.20 -14.25
N SER A 152 -27.15 1.20 -13.39
CA SER A 152 -28.19 1.52 -12.40
C SER A 152 -29.13 2.65 -12.80
N GLY A 153 -28.68 3.56 -13.67
CA GLY A 153 -29.37 4.80 -14.00
C GLY A 153 -29.38 5.83 -12.86
N LEU A 154 -28.66 5.57 -11.75
CA LEU A 154 -28.59 6.46 -10.59
C LEU A 154 -27.54 7.55 -10.79
N ALA A 155 -27.74 8.70 -10.14
CA ALA A 155 -26.76 9.79 -10.13
C ALA A 155 -25.70 9.54 -9.05
N PHE A 156 -24.43 9.48 -9.45
CA PHE A 156 -23.31 9.26 -8.55
C PHE A 156 -22.40 10.48 -8.42
N GLU A 157 -21.71 10.54 -7.28
CA GLU A 157 -20.52 11.37 -7.13
C GLU A 157 -19.35 10.76 -7.91
N PRO A 158 -18.40 11.58 -8.45
CA PRO A 158 -17.30 11.10 -9.28
C PRO A 158 -16.12 10.52 -8.45
N TRP A 159 -16.40 10.03 -7.26
CA TRP A 159 -15.44 9.46 -6.33
C TRP A 159 -16.04 8.26 -5.58
N VAL A 160 -15.19 7.49 -4.94
CA VAL A 160 -15.57 6.29 -4.20
C VAL A 160 -15.17 6.43 -2.73
N PHE A 161 -15.76 5.62 -1.86
CA PHE A 161 -15.52 5.66 -0.43
C PHE A 161 -15.06 4.30 0.09
N GLU A 162 -14.04 4.29 0.93
CA GLU A 162 -13.55 3.13 1.63
C GLU A 162 -13.98 3.24 3.09
N GLN A 163 -14.90 2.39 3.51
CA GLN A 163 -15.47 2.42 4.86
C GLN A 163 -14.46 1.90 5.88
N HIS A 164 -14.19 2.69 6.92
CA HIS A 164 -13.33 2.32 8.05
C HIS A 164 -14.13 2.06 9.34
N SER A 165 -15.28 2.72 9.50
CA SER A 165 -16.14 2.49 10.67
C SER A 165 -16.64 1.05 10.73
N ALA A 166 -16.61 0.46 11.92
CA ALA A 166 -17.14 -0.86 12.17
C ALA A 166 -18.67 -0.87 12.06
N LEU A 167 -19.22 -1.95 11.52
CA LEU A 167 -20.63 -2.29 11.57
C LEU A 167 -20.72 -3.79 11.88
N ASP A 168 -21.81 -4.19 12.52
CA ASP A 168 -22.10 -5.62 12.75
C ASP A 168 -22.73 -6.24 11.50
N ASP A 169 -21.93 -6.41 10.45
CA ASP A 169 -22.35 -6.84 9.13
C ASP A 169 -21.55 -8.04 8.58
N GLY A 170 -20.61 -8.56 9.38
CA GLY A 170 -19.76 -9.70 9.01
C GLY A 170 -18.62 -9.35 8.05
N LEU A 171 -18.35 -8.06 7.79
CA LEU A 171 -17.29 -7.62 6.89
C LEU A 171 -16.04 -7.20 7.66
N VAL A 172 -14.87 -7.54 7.11
CA VAL A 172 -13.56 -7.15 7.65
C VAL A 172 -13.08 -5.86 7.00
N ARG A 173 -12.60 -4.91 7.81
CA ARG A 173 -12.14 -3.57 7.39
C ARG A 173 -10.69 -3.32 7.78
N GLU A 174 -9.84 -4.29 7.50
CA GLU A 174 -8.38 -4.16 7.66
C GLU A 174 -7.77 -3.70 6.33
N TRP A 175 -7.78 -2.39 6.10
CA TRP A 175 -7.26 -1.81 4.87
C TRP A 175 -5.73 -1.71 4.91
N PRO A 176 -5.05 -1.92 3.75
CA PRO A 176 -3.63 -1.62 3.64
C PRO A 176 -3.37 -0.14 3.94
N ARG A 177 -2.49 0.13 4.88
CA ARG A 177 -2.11 1.51 5.23
C ARG A 177 -1.28 2.13 4.11
N ALA A 178 -1.51 3.42 3.83
CA ALA A 178 -0.75 4.14 2.80
C ALA A 178 0.74 4.27 3.15
N ASP A 179 1.07 4.27 4.44
CA ASP A 179 2.44 4.29 4.97
C ASP A 179 3.04 2.88 5.16
N ALA A 180 2.34 1.82 4.73
CA ALA A 180 2.85 0.46 4.88
C ALA A 180 4.20 0.25 4.18
N GLY A 181 5.15 -0.34 4.91
CA GLY A 181 6.51 -0.61 4.43
C GLY A 181 7.47 0.57 4.54
N VAL A 182 7.15 1.62 5.28
CA VAL A 182 8.10 2.69 5.62
C VAL A 182 9.31 2.11 6.32
N GLU A 183 9.10 1.26 7.32
CA GLU A 183 10.16 0.60 8.10
C GLU A 183 11.11 -0.23 7.21
N LYS A 184 10.57 -0.82 6.15
CA LYS A 184 11.36 -1.58 5.18
C LYS A 184 12.32 -0.66 4.41
N HIS A 185 11.85 0.51 3.96
CA HIS A 185 12.69 1.49 3.29
C HIS A 185 13.76 2.06 4.24
N GLU A 186 13.42 2.31 5.49
CA GLU A 186 14.38 2.76 6.51
C GLU A 186 15.46 1.72 6.80
N SER A 187 15.07 0.45 6.93
CA SER A 187 16.02 -0.65 7.10
C SER A 187 16.98 -0.76 5.91
N TYR A 188 16.49 -0.61 4.68
CA TYR A 188 17.36 -0.60 3.50
C TYR A 188 18.26 0.64 3.46
N ALA A 189 17.77 1.82 3.86
CA ALA A 189 18.61 3.01 3.96
C ALA A 189 19.78 2.80 4.93
N LEU A 190 19.50 2.23 6.11
CA LEU A 190 20.53 1.89 7.08
C LEU A 190 21.57 0.90 6.51
N GLN A 191 21.14 -0.12 5.79
CA GLN A 191 22.05 -1.07 5.14
C GLN A 191 22.97 -0.37 4.13
N TRP A 192 22.43 0.52 3.29
CA TRP A 192 23.21 1.25 2.29
C TRP A 192 24.23 2.19 2.94
N TYR A 193 23.85 2.92 4.00
CA TYR A 193 24.78 3.76 4.74
C TYR A 193 25.87 2.94 5.45
N SER A 194 25.51 1.76 5.97
CA SER A 194 26.48 0.85 6.58
C SER A 194 27.50 0.34 5.55
N LEU A 195 27.07 0.02 4.32
CA LEU A 195 27.97 -0.37 3.22
C LEU A 195 28.87 0.79 2.79
N ALA A 196 28.37 2.03 2.78
CA ALA A 196 29.19 3.21 2.51
C ALA A 196 30.28 3.38 3.56
N LEU A 197 29.92 3.26 4.84
CA LEU A 197 30.88 3.31 5.93
C LEU A 197 31.89 2.17 5.87
N LEU A 198 31.44 0.95 5.59
CA LEU A 198 32.31 -0.23 5.44
C LEU A 198 33.33 -0.03 4.29
N SER A 199 32.94 0.60 3.19
CA SER A 199 33.86 0.92 2.08
C SER A 199 35.03 1.79 2.53
N ILE A 200 34.76 2.79 3.40
CA ILE A 200 35.79 3.66 3.98
C ILE A 200 36.69 2.86 4.94
N ILE A 201 36.08 2.08 5.85
CA ILE A 201 36.82 1.30 6.84
C ILE A 201 37.75 0.30 6.12
N LEU A 202 37.26 -0.42 5.13
CA LEU A 202 38.05 -1.37 4.34
C LEU A 202 39.21 -0.67 3.63
N PHE A 203 38.98 0.51 3.05
CA PHE A 203 40.04 1.29 2.43
C PHE A 203 41.14 1.63 3.45
N LEU A 204 40.77 2.12 4.62
CA LEU A 204 41.73 2.46 5.68
C LEU A 204 42.51 1.23 6.15
N VAL A 205 41.81 0.15 6.51
CA VAL A 205 42.42 -1.08 7.05
C VAL A 205 43.37 -1.75 6.06
N LEU A 206 42.95 -1.88 4.79
CA LEU A 206 43.72 -2.56 3.77
C LEU A 206 44.95 -1.77 3.29
N ASN A 207 45.03 -0.48 3.54
CA ASN A 207 46.16 0.38 3.23
C ASN A 207 47.06 0.69 4.44
N LEU A 208 46.72 0.21 5.65
CA LEU A 208 47.59 0.25 6.81
C LEU A 208 48.57 -0.92 6.78
N LYS A 209 49.87 -0.65 6.87
CA LYS A 209 50.93 -1.65 7.00
C LYS A 209 51.62 -1.55 8.33
N ILE A 210 51.86 -2.69 8.95
CA ILE A 210 52.66 -2.77 10.18
C ILE A 210 54.14 -2.84 9.75
N GLU A 211 54.93 -1.84 10.14
CA GLU A 211 56.36 -1.87 9.94
C GLU A 211 57.01 -2.56 11.13
N LYS A 212 57.58 -3.77 10.88
CA LYS A 212 58.48 -4.40 11.87
C LYS A 212 59.82 -3.64 11.84
N ARG A 213 60.17 -2.96 12.94
CA ARG A 213 61.53 -2.49 13.10
C ARG A 213 62.46 -3.71 13.22
N ILE A 214 63.27 -3.92 12.23
CA ILE A 214 64.39 -4.84 12.27
C ILE A 214 65.53 -4.02 12.95
N HIS A 215 65.94 -4.46 14.09
CA HIS A 215 67.16 -3.99 14.75
C HIS A 215 68.35 -4.82 14.27
#